data_57d307f0602ed83d11b1cb910ca89378
#
_entry.id   57d307f0602ed83d11b1cb910ca89378
#
_cell.length_a   1.000
_cell.length_b   1.000
_cell.length_c   1.000
_cell.angle_alpha   90.00
_cell.angle_beta   90.00
_cell.angle_gamma   90.00
#
_symmetry.space_group_name_H-M   'P 1'
#
loop_
_entity.id
_entity.type
_entity.pdbx_description
1 polymer ?
#
loop_
_entity_poly.entity_id
_entity_poly.type
_entity_poly.pdbx_seq_one_letter_code
_entity_poly.pdbx_strand_id
1 'polypeptide(L)'
;MKGRYRLRFTKRLGFGPAFWFFILAPLSASAESGVFASMTLDGYSEPEPLMDTLDEWGESFEKGERQWLLNEFEIGYRLNNGLSTAAFHRSLASTRINERAAQYYGWIERNEPLTDSTVPIELTVSGFAGQGVKLGYSRRQDRWSASAEVSVFQANYLMDGGLSGTLTTNTDGSYHIAADVDYRYYRDSLFNRPNIDRPNGIGHALDLKLSYQVTDVWELAMQADDVLASIEWDRAPYTVASANSQRQTDDNEGFVSFNPLFEGTEGYRNNYRQDLDPRYRLSSKLQSGHWVLKTHFEHQFGTLMPVLGVARRWQSGGEWELSYDVERRTLGVVISNNRWAAGFAIDTVKLDEAKSLHFSLTYTR
;
A
#
# COMPACT_ATOMS: atom_id res chain seq x y z
N MET A 1 -13.31 -40.27 -8.26
CA MET A 1 -13.20 -39.36 -7.08
C MET A 1 -12.59 -38.08 -7.55
N LYS A 2 -13.37 -37.00 -7.65
CA LYS A 2 -12.86 -35.68 -8.07
C LYS A 2 -12.16 -35.04 -6.85
N GLY A 3 -10.84 -35.13 -6.77
CA GLY A 3 -10.04 -34.42 -5.81
C GLY A 3 -9.97 -32.95 -6.24
N ARG A 4 -10.74 -32.09 -5.62
CA ARG A 4 -10.63 -30.64 -5.74
C ARG A 4 -9.45 -30.19 -4.89
N TYR A 5 -8.33 -29.85 -5.51
CA TYR A 5 -7.24 -29.16 -4.82
C TYR A 5 -7.58 -27.68 -4.77
N ARG A 6 -8.08 -27.21 -3.61
CA ARG A 6 -8.12 -25.79 -3.31
C ARG A 6 -6.72 -25.35 -2.95
N LEU A 7 -6.15 -24.42 -3.71
CA LEU A 7 -5.05 -23.59 -3.24
C LEU A 7 -5.62 -22.70 -2.12
N ARG A 8 -5.59 -23.19 -0.89
CA ARG A 8 -5.90 -22.38 0.26
C ARG A 8 -4.68 -21.51 0.56
N PHE A 9 -4.75 -20.26 0.19
CA PHE A 9 -3.89 -19.23 0.79
C PHE A 9 -4.30 -19.11 2.27
N THR A 10 -3.73 -19.97 3.09
CA THR A 10 -4.17 -20.10 4.47
C THR A 10 -3.50 -19.06 5.35
N LYS A 11 -4.35 -18.26 5.95
CA LYS A 11 -4.24 -17.57 7.22
C LYS A 11 -3.64 -16.16 7.25
N ARG A 12 -4.57 -15.23 7.51
CA ARG A 12 -4.43 -13.96 8.24
C ARG A 12 -3.08 -13.29 8.05
N LEU A 13 -3.04 -12.30 7.20
CA LEU A 13 -2.14 -11.18 7.37
C LEU A 13 -2.32 -10.69 8.80
N GLY A 14 -1.51 -11.20 9.71
CA GLY A 14 -1.61 -10.90 11.11
C GLY A 14 -1.12 -9.49 11.40
N PHE A 15 -1.87 -8.50 10.96
CA PHE A 15 -1.81 -7.16 11.52
C PHE A 15 -2.43 -7.26 12.92
N GLY A 16 -1.61 -7.64 13.90
CA GLY A 16 -2.01 -7.56 15.29
C GLY A 16 -2.43 -6.11 15.59
N PRO A 17 -3.63 -5.90 16.16
CA PRO A 17 -4.08 -4.56 16.52
C PRO A 17 -3.29 -4.07 17.72
N ALA A 18 -2.13 -3.47 17.47
CA ALA A 18 -1.47 -2.60 18.44
C ALA A 18 -2.08 -1.20 18.33
N PHE A 19 -3.40 -1.10 18.50
CA PHE A 19 -4.08 0.18 18.70
C PHE A 19 -3.84 0.65 20.15
N TRP A 20 -2.77 1.37 20.38
CA TRP A 20 -2.62 2.20 21.58
C TRP A 20 -3.15 3.59 21.27
N PHE A 21 -4.34 3.88 21.82
CA PHE A 21 -4.88 5.24 21.83
C PHE A 21 -4.05 6.09 22.77
N PHE A 22 -3.27 7.03 22.23
CA PHE A 22 -2.76 8.17 23.00
C PHE A 22 -3.68 9.38 22.78
N ILE A 23 -4.39 9.77 23.83
CA ILE A 23 -5.13 11.04 23.90
C ILE A 23 -4.11 12.13 24.17
N LEU A 24 -3.84 13.00 23.21
CA LEU A 24 -3.02 14.20 23.39
C LEU A 24 -3.90 15.44 23.49
N ALA A 25 -3.72 16.16 24.57
CA ALA A 25 -4.40 17.44 24.86
C ALA A 25 -3.94 18.58 23.92
N PRO A 26 -4.79 19.58 23.62
CA PRO A 26 -4.50 20.62 22.64
C PRO A 26 -3.55 21.68 23.18
N LEU A 27 -2.57 22.03 22.39
CA LEU A 27 -1.61 23.09 22.66
C LEU A 27 -1.42 24.03 21.44
N SER A 28 -1.33 25.34 21.69
CA SER A 28 -1.55 26.46 20.75
C SER A 28 -0.40 26.79 19.77
N ALA A 29 -0.73 27.28 18.56
CA ALA A 29 0.16 27.51 17.43
C ALA A 29 0.62 28.97 17.25
N SER A 30 1.89 29.12 16.88
CA SER A 30 2.49 30.22 16.11
C SER A 30 3.52 29.60 15.15
N ALA A 31 4.03 30.34 14.15
CA ALA A 31 5.11 29.87 13.25
C ALA A 31 6.45 29.65 14.01
N GLU A 32 6.36 29.32 15.23
CA GLU A 32 7.34 29.04 16.27
C GLU A 32 7.61 27.54 16.31
N SER A 33 8.72 27.21 16.94
CA SER A 33 9.06 25.82 17.26
C SER A 33 7.87 25.10 17.90
N GLY A 34 7.54 23.93 17.42
CA GLY A 34 6.34 23.25 17.91
C GLY A 34 6.31 21.74 17.66
N VAL A 35 5.46 21.09 18.44
CA VAL A 35 5.17 19.65 18.28
C VAL A 35 4.24 19.46 17.08
N PHE A 36 4.47 18.43 16.32
CA PHE A 36 3.53 17.95 15.31
C PHE A 36 3.31 16.45 15.45
N ALA A 37 2.16 16.01 15.01
CA ALA A 37 1.82 14.60 14.89
C ALA A 37 0.97 14.39 13.63
N SER A 38 1.16 13.26 12.97
CA SER A 38 0.34 12.87 11.83
C SER A 38 0.03 11.38 11.88
N MET A 39 -1.13 11.04 11.32
CA MET A 39 -1.55 9.66 11.09
C MET A 39 -2.21 9.61 9.72
N THR A 40 -1.83 8.62 8.93
CA THR A 40 -2.43 8.33 7.62
C THR A 40 -2.71 6.85 7.54
N LEU A 41 -3.92 6.52 7.10
CA LEU A 41 -4.32 5.19 6.67
C LEU A 41 -4.85 5.33 5.24
N ASP A 42 -4.28 4.60 4.30
CA ASP A 42 -4.71 4.59 2.90
C ASP A 42 -4.81 3.15 2.41
N GLY A 43 -6.03 2.72 2.13
CA GLY A 43 -6.36 1.41 1.62
C GLY A 43 -7.07 1.51 0.28
N TYR A 44 -6.66 0.66 -0.65
CA TYR A 44 -7.28 0.52 -1.96
C TYR A 44 -7.20 -0.91 -2.46
N SER A 45 -8.27 -1.39 -3.05
CA SER A 45 -8.34 -2.71 -3.67
C SER A 45 -9.29 -2.65 -4.86
N GLU A 46 -8.79 -2.94 -6.05
CA GLU A 46 -9.64 -3.07 -7.23
C GLU A 46 -10.42 -4.39 -7.23
N PRO A 47 -9.80 -5.56 -6.93
CA PRO A 47 -10.46 -6.85 -7.13
C PRO A 47 -11.48 -7.20 -6.04
N GLU A 48 -11.36 -6.71 -4.82
CA GLU A 48 -12.26 -7.13 -3.72
C GLU A 48 -12.41 -6.04 -2.65
N PRO A 49 -13.40 -6.14 -1.75
CA PRO A 49 -13.50 -5.26 -0.59
C PRO A 49 -12.24 -5.30 0.30
N LEU A 50 -11.88 -4.14 0.89
CA LEU A 50 -10.70 -4.04 1.76
C LEU A 50 -10.73 -4.97 2.97
N MET A 51 -11.91 -5.25 3.50
CA MET A 51 -12.05 -6.15 4.64
C MET A 51 -11.70 -7.59 4.27
N ASP A 52 -12.06 -8.01 3.04
CA ASP A 52 -11.76 -9.35 2.53
C ASP A 52 -10.25 -9.49 2.23
N THR A 53 -9.61 -8.41 1.75
CA THR A 53 -8.14 -8.37 1.55
C THR A 53 -7.35 -8.67 2.84
N LEU A 54 -7.90 -8.35 4.00
CA LEU A 54 -7.26 -8.61 5.30
C LEU A 54 -7.39 -10.07 5.77
N ASP A 55 -8.33 -10.81 5.20
CA ASP A 55 -8.56 -12.21 5.53
C ASP A 55 -7.88 -13.15 4.49
N GLU A 56 -8.59 -13.59 3.50
CA GLU A 56 -8.11 -14.46 2.42
C GLU A 56 -8.84 -14.08 1.13
N TRP A 57 -8.14 -14.09 0.01
CA TRP A 57 -8.76 -13.94 -1.29
C TRP A 57 -9.80 -15.07 -1.50
N GLY A 58 -11.01 -14.72 -1.87
CA GLY A 58 -12.10 -15.66 -1.93
C GLY A 58 -13.13 -15.34 -3.02
N GLU A 59 -14.39 -15.68 -2.71
CA GLU A 59 -15.50 -15.55 -3.66
C GLU A 59 -15.80 -14.09 -4.06
N SER A 60 -15.43 -13.11 -3.23
CA SER A 60 -15.57 -11.68 -3.52
C SER A 60 -14.56 -11.16 -4.55
N PHE A 61 -13.56 -11.97 -4.91
CA PHE A 61 -12.50 -11.55 -5.83
C PHE A 61 -13.02 -11.39 -7.26
N GLU A 62 -12.87 -10.21 -7.80
CA GLU A 62 -13.28 -9.83 -9.14
C GLU A 62 -12.07 -9.48 -10.01
N LYS A 63 -12.32 -8.91 -11.17
CA LYS A 63 -11.26 -8.35 -12.00
C LYS A 63 -10.71 -7.08 -11.36
N GLY A 64 -9.41 -6.91 -11.44
CA GLY A 64 -8.68 -5.76 -10.89
C GLY A 64 -7.18 -6.06 -10.90
N GLU A 65 -6.37 -5.03 -10.80
CA GLU A 65 -4.93 -5.19 -10.91
C GLU A 65 -4.17 -4.89 -9.61
N ARG A 66 -4.74 -4.08 -8.72
CA ARG A 66 -3.96 -3.47 -7.63
C ARG A 66 -4.68 -3.47 -6.31
N GLN A 67 -3.90 -3.72 -5.29
CA GLN A 67 -4.30 -3.58 -3.89
C GLN A 67 -3.15 -2.98 -3.11
N TRP A 68 -3.45 -2.09 -2.17
CA TRP A 68 -2.47 -1.65 -1.18
C TRP A 68 -3.12 -1.25 0.13
N LEU A 69 -2.31 -1.33 1.16
CA LEU A 69 -2.62 -0.80 2.49
C LEU A 69 -1.38 -0.10 3.02
N LEU A 70 -1.47 1.20 3.22
CA LEU A 70 -0.46 2.05 3.82
C LEU A 70 -0.96 2.57 5.16
N ASN A 71 -0.16 2.44 6.19
CA ASN A 71 -0.38 3.06 7.47
C ASN A 71 0.91 3.76 7.91
N GLU A 72 0.81 5.04 8.23
CA GLU A 72 1.93 5.85 8.72
C GLU A 72 1.50 6.69 9.92
N PHE A 73 2.29 6.63 10.96
CA PHE A 73 2.16 7.45 12.16
C PHE A 73 3.47 8.16 12.42
N GLU A 74 3.41 9.45 12.71
CA GLU A 74 4.57 10.28 12.97
C GLU A 74 4.29 11.22 14.14
N ILE A 75 5.29 11.44 14.98
CA ILE A 75 5.30 12.48 16.03
C ILE A 75 6.66 13.13 16.07
N GLY A 76 6.69 14.45 16.08
CA GLY A 76 7.94 15.18 15.96
C GLY A 76 7.91 16.56 16.53
N TYR A 77 9.04 17.24 16.37
CA TYR A 77 9.25 18.60 16.79
C TYR A 77 9.95 19.40 15.69
N ARG A 78 9.46 20.60 15.43
CA ARG A 78 10.03 21.55 14.47
C ARG A 78 10.63 22.74 15.21
N LEU A 79 11.83 23.15 14.81
CA LEU A 79 12.55 24.31 15.30
C LEU A 79 12.27 25.54 14.43
N ASN A 80 12.44 26.75 15.00
CA ASN A 80 12.23 28.02 14.29
C ASN A 80 13.17 28.23 13.10
N ASN A 81 14.33 27.56 13.09
CA ASN A 81 15.30 27.60 11.98
C ASN A 81 14.95 26.68 10.81
N GLY A 82 13.79 25.99 10.86
CA GLY A 82 13.33 25.08 9.82
C GLY A 82 13.76 23.62 9.98
N LEU A 83 14.62 23.31 10.94
CA LEU A 83 14.96 21.92 11.26
C LEU A 83 13.79 21.22 11.94
N SER A 84 13.61 19.94 11.64
CA SER A 84 12.61 19.09 12.32
C SER A 84 13.20 17.70 12.60
N THR A 85 12.68 17.06 13.63
CA THR A 85 12.94 15.66 13.94
C THR A 85 11.65 14.97 14.31
N ALA A 86 11.49 13.71 13.92
CA ALA A 86 10.32 12.92 14.27
C ALA A 86 10.69 11.46 14.53
N ALA A 87 9.89 10.81 15.36
CA ALA A 87 9.79 9.36 15.41
C ALA A 87 8.59 8.93 14.56
N PHE A 88 8.70 7.83 13.85
CA PHE A 88 7.62 7.33 13.02
C PHE A 88 7.50 5.81 13.05
N HIS A 89 6.31 5.34 12.73
CA HIS A 89 6.01 3.97 12.37
C HIS A 89 5.33 3.96 11.01
N ARG A 90 5.72 3.04 10.15
CA ARG A 90 5.14 2.86 8.83
C ARG A 90 4.97 1.39 8.51
N SER A 91 3.84 1.03 7.95
CA SER A 91 3.61 -0.27 7.35
C SER A 91 3.00 -0.11 5.97
N LEU A 92 3.47 -0.91 5.04
CA LEU A 92 3.01 -0.95 3.67
C LEU A 92 2.86 -2.39 3.24
N ALA A 93 1.77 -2.71 2.57
CA ALA A 93 1.62 -3.91 1.77
C ALA A 93 0.98 -3.50 0.44
N SER A 94 1.56 -3.95 -0.66
CA SER A 94 1.02 -3.74 -2.00
C SER A 94 1.08 -5.03 -2.80
N THR A 95 0.06 -5.24 -3.62
CA THR A 95 -0.06 -6.39 -4.50
C THR A 95 -0.46 -5.89 -5.88
N ARG A 96 0.15 -6.45 -6.90
CA ARG A 96 -0.24 -6.27 -8.29
C ARG A 96 -0.45 -7.62 -8.94
N ILE A 97 -1.60 -7.81 -9.56
CA ILE A 97 -1.95 -8.99 -10.35
C ILE A 97 -2.45 -8.54 -11.72
N ASN A 98 -2.19 -9.28 -12.79
CA ASN A 98 -2.79 -8.92 -14.06
C ASN A 98 -4.31 -9.18 -14.07
N GLU A 99 -5.08 -8.26 -14.61
CA GLU A 99 -6.55 -8.21 -14.56
C GLU A 99 -7.23 -9.52 -14.98
N ARG A 100 -6.73 -10.17 -16.06
CA ARG A 100 -7.30 -11.44 -16.52
C ARG A 100 -7.07 -12.58 -15.54
N ALA A 101 -5.89 -12.67 -14.94
CA ALA A 101 -5.62 -13.70 -13.93
C ALA A 101 -6.51 -13.49 -12.70
N ALA A 102 -6.70 -12.24 -12.26
CA ALA A 102 -7.61 -11.90 -11.19
C ALA A 102 -9.05 -12.35 -11.49
N GLN A 103 -9.55 -12.05 -12.68
CA GLN A 103 -10.89 -12.45 -13.12
C GLN A 103 -11.08 -13.97 -13.11
N TYR A 104 -10.12 -14.73 -13.67
CA TYR A 104 -10.20 -16.19 -13.70
C TYR A 104 -10.08 -16.80 -12.30
N TYR A 105 -9.24 -16.21 -11.43
CA TYR A 105 -9.19 -16.61 -10.03
C TYR A 105 -10.56 -16.50 -9.37
N GLY A 106 -11.25 -15.36 -9.49
CA GLY A 106 -12.58 -15.16 -8.95
C GLY A 106 -13.62 -16.14 -9.52
N TRP A 107 -13.59 -16.44 -10.81
CA TRP A 107 -14.47 -17.46 -11.42
C TRP A 107 -14.22 -18.85 -10.86
N ILE A 108 -12.97 -19.24 -10.64
CA ILE A 108 -12.59 -20.52 -10.03
C ILE A 108 -13.12 -20.61 -8.59
N GLU A 109 -12.96 -19.58 -7.79
CA GLU A 109 -13.43 -19.54 -6.40
C GLU A 109 -14.97 -19.65 -6.32
N ARG A 110 -15.69 -18.96 -7.20
CA ARG A 110 -17.16 -19.01 -7.26
C ARG A 110 -17.71 -20.23 -8.00
N ASN A 111 -16.87 -21.13 -8.52
CA ASN A 111 -17.25 -22.25 -9.37
C ASN A 111 -18.08 -21.83 -10.61
N GLU A 112 -17.78 -20.67 -11.18
CA GLU A 112 -18.39 -20.20 -12.41
C GLU A 112 -17.93 -21.01 -13.63
N PRO A 113 -18.73 -21.08 -14.71
CA PRO A 113 -18.32 -21.75 -15.93
C PRO A 113 -17.04 -21.15 -16.52
N LEU A 114 -16.05 -22.00 -16.79
CA LEU A 114 -14.80 -21.59 -17.44
C LEU A 114 -14.89 -21.79 -18.95
N THR A 115 -14.08 -21.02 -19.68
CA THR A 115 -13.88 -21.20 -21.12
C THR A 115 -12.50 -21.78 -21.38
N ASP A 116 -12.33 -22.46 -22.50
CA ASP A 116 -11.00 -22.91 -22.94
C ASP A 116 -10.12 -21.67 -23.17
N SER A 117 -9.11 -21.51 -22.35
CA SER A 117 -8.23 -20.34 -22.39
C SER A 117 -6.89 -20.62 -21.74
N THR A 118 -5.87 -19.91 -22.22
CA THR A 118 -4.58 -19.83 -21.53
C THR A 118 -4.33 -18.37 -21.20
N VAL A 119 -4.17 -18.08 -19.91
CA VAL A 119 -4.02 -16.75 -19.36
C VAL A 119 -2.65 -16.64 -18.68
N PRO A 120 -1.84 -15.63 -19.00
CA PRO A 120 -0.63 -15.38 -18.23
C PRO A 120 -1.00 -15.00 -16.79
N ILE A 121 -0.21 -15.44 -15.83
CA ILE A 121 -0.30 -15.02 -14.44
C ILE A 121 0.94 -14.20 -14.13
N GLU A 122 0.74 -12.99 -13.66
CA GLU A 122 1.79 -12.16 -13.10
C GLU A 122 1.26 -11.58 -11.78
N LEU A 123 1.86 -11.98 -10.68
CA LEU A 123 1.57 -11.50 -9.35
C LEU A 123 2.85 -10.95 -8.73
N THR A 124 2.84 -9.72 -8.29
CA THR A 124 3.93 -9.13 -7.50
C THR A 124 3.40 -8.66 -6.16
N VAL A 125 4.22 -8.84 -5.14
CA VAL A 125 3.92 -8.38 -3.78
C VAL A 125 5.11 -7.60 -3.25
N SER A 126 4.83 -6.51 -2.55
CA SER A 126 5.85 -5.76 -1.82
C SER A 126 5.26 -5.28 -0.50
N GLY A 127 5.99 -5.44 0.59
CA GLY A 127 5.50 -4.98 1.87
C GLY A 127 6.59 -4.99 2.94
N PHE A 128 6.44 -4.06 3.86
CA PHE A 128 7.28 -3.96 5.05
C PHE A 128 6.52 -3.31 6.21
N ALA A 129 7.02 -3.50 7.42
CA ALA A 129 6.67 -2.69 8.57
C ALA A 129 7.94 -2.30 9.31
N GLY A 130 8.04 -1.05 9.71
CA GLY A 130 9.23 -0.52 10.36
C GLY A 130 8.92 0.71 11.22
N GLN A 131 9.91 1.06 12.05
CA GLN A 131 9.87 2.23 12.90
C GLN A 131 11.24 2.89 12.94
N GLY A 132 11.28 4.21 13.04
CA GLY A 132 12.52 4.93 12.95
C GLY A 132 12.43 6.40 13.29
N VAL A 133 13.41 7.14 12.79
CA VAL A 133 13.52 8.58 12.98
C VAL A 133 13.64 9.28 11.64
N LYS A 134 13.10 10.50 11.58
CA LYS A 134 13.20 11.41 10.46
C LYS A 134 13.95 12.67 10.88
N LEU A 135 14.76 13.21 10.00
CA LEU A 135 15.40 14.51 10.11
C LEU A 135 15.03 15.34 8.90
N GLY A 136 14.38 16.46 9.12
CA GLY A 136 13.90 17.34 8.07
C GLY A 136 14.49 18.75 8.16
N TYR A 137 14.55 19.40 7.01
CA TYR A 137 14.81 20.82 6.90
C TYR A 137 13.82 21.46 5.95
N SER A 138 13.21 22.56 6.37
CA SER A 138 12.29 23.35 5.57
C SER A 138 12.74 24.80 5.52
N ARG A 139 12.62 25.42 4.34
CA ARG A 139 12.92 26.83 4.12
C ARG A 139 11.83 27.47 3.28
N ARG A 140 11.41 28.65 3.71
CA ARG A 140 10.53 29.53 2.94
C ARG A 140 11.30 30.78 2.55
N GLN A 141 11.26 31.14 1.27
CA GLN A 141 11.85 32.38 0.75
C GLN A 141 10.94 32.96 -0.31
N ASP A 142 10.44 34.18 -0.05
CA ASP A 142 9.50 34.88 -0.93
C ASP A 142 8.29 34.01 -1.29
N ARG A 143 8.18 33.63 -2.55
CA ARG A 143 7.11 32.80 -3.12
C ARG A 143 7.39 31.29 -3.10
N TRP A 144 8.58 30.88 -2.66
CA TRP A 144 8.98 29.49 -2.63
C TRP A 144 8.98 28.93 -1.21
N SER A 145 8.55 27.69 -1.08
CA SER A 145 8.81 26.88 0.11
C SER A 145 9.33 25.52 -0.33
N ALA A 146 10.42 25.10 0.25
CA ALA A 146 11.03 23.80 -0.02
C ALA A 146 11.31 23.07 1.29
N SER A 147 11.16 21.74 1.28
CA SER A 147 11.60 20.89 2.38
C SER A 147 12.19 19.59 1.85
N ALA A 148 13.16 19.08 2.59
CA ALA A 148 13.74 17.76 2.40
C ALA A 148 13.76 17.04 3.75
N GLU A 149 13.47 15.74 3.73
CA GLU A 149 13.42 14.90 4.91
C GLU A 149 14.10 13.57 4.64
N VAL A 150 15.03 13.18 5.49
CA VAL A 150 15.72 11.90 5.45
C VAL A 150 15.24 11.06 6.61
N SER A 151 14.90 9.81 6.33
CA SER A 151 14.50 8.84 7.34
C SER A 151 15.46 7.65 7.39
N VAL A 152 15.65 7.11 8.60
CA VAL A 152 16.32 5.84 8.86
C VAL A 152 15.45 5.04 9.80
N PHE A 153 15.22 3.77 9.48
CA PHE A 153 14.30 2.93 10.23
C PHE A 153 14.73 1.46 10.28
N GLN A 154 14.30 0.80 11.32
CA GLN A 154 14.40 -0.65 11.45
C GLN A 154 13.11 -1.28 10.95
N ALA A 155 13.24 -2.21 10.00
CA ALA A 155 12.15 -2.99 9.45
C ALA A 155 12.20 -4.44 9.98
N ASN A 156 11.03 -5.01 10.27
CA ASN A 156 10.90 -6.34 10.87
C ASN A 156 9.80 -7.22 10.23
N TYR A 157 9.14 -6.71 9.21
CA TYR A 157 8.17 -7.42 8.38
C TYR A 157 8.64 -7.32 6.93
N LEU A 158 8.76 -8.44 6.25
CA LEU A 158 9.19 -8.52 4.86
C LEU A 158 8.17 -9.30 4.06
N MET A 159 7.75 -8.75 2.94
CA MET A 159 7.06 -9.43 1.87
C MET A 159 7.54 -8.81 0.56
N ASP A 160 8.21 -9.59 -0.30
CA ASP A 160 8.76 -9.06 -1.54
C ASP A 160 9.02 -10.17 -2.56
N GLY A 161 8.57 -9.96 -3.80
CA GLY A 161 8.72 -10.90 -4.88
C GLY A 161 7.45 -11.15 -5.65
N GLY A 162 7.31 -12.36 -6.21
CA GLY A 162 6.13 -12.63 -7.04
C GLY A 162 6.01 -14.05 -7.55
N LEU A 163 4.99 -14.22 -8.35
CA LEU A 163 4.66 -15.43 -9.08
C LEU A 163 4.41 -15.06 -10.55
N SER A 164 5.00 -15.81 -11.46
CA SER A 164 4.77 -15.66 -12.91
C SER A 164 4.55 -17.00 -13.57
N GLY A 165 3.65 -17.05 -14.55
CA GLY A 165 3.34 -18.30 -15.22
C GLY A 165 2.09 -18.26 -16.08
N THR A 166 1.41 -19.39 -16.19
CA THR A 166 0.19 -19.52 -16.98
C THR A 166 -0.88 -20.31 -16.24
N LEU A 167 -2.12 -19.87 -16.39
CA LEU A 167 -3.34 -20.60 -16.02
C LEU A 167 -4.02 -21.05 -17.31
N THR A 168 -4.17 -22.35 -17.50
CA THR A 168 -4.97 -22.93 -18.58
C THR A 168 -6.27 -23.48 -18.02
N THR A 169 -7.39 -23.05 -18.57
CA THR A 169 -8.73 -23.47 -18.16
C THR A 169 -9.43 -24.20 -19.28
N ASN A 170 -10.33 -25.12 -18.93
CA ASN A 170 -11.13 -25.90 -19.84
C ASN A 170 -12.62 -25.76 -19.57
N THR A 171 -13.45 -25.97 -20.57
CA THR A 171 -14.92 -25.89 -20.49
C THR A 171 -15.55 -26.92 -19.56
N ASP A 172 -14.84 -27.99 -19.19
CA ASP A 172 -15.29 -28.97 -18.20
C ASP A 172 -15.09 -28.53 -16.75
N GLY A 173 -14.60 -27.30 -16.54
CA GLY A 173 -14.30 -26.71 -15.23
C GLY A 173 -12.96 -27.14 -14.63
N SER A 174 -12.15 -27.91 -15.37
CA SER A 174 -10.77 -28.20 -14.96
C SER A 174 -9.84 -27.03 -15.29
N TYR A 175 -8.76 -26.92 -14.52
CA TYR A 175 -7.71 -25.94 -14.81
C TYR A 175 -6.32 -26.46 -14.43
N HIS A 176 -5.32 -25.87 -15.07
CA HIS A 176 -3.91 -26.20 -14.87
C HIS A 176 -3.12 -24.92 -14.64
N ILE A 177 -2.21 -24.97 -13.67
CA ILE A 177 -1.28 -23.89 -13.38
C ILE A 177 0.14 -24.38 -13.63
N ALA A 178 0.90 -23.61 -14.39
CA ALA A 178 2.35 -23.74 -14.52
C ALA A 178 2.97 -22.40 -14.18
N ALA A 179 3.66 -22.29 -13.05
CA ALA A 179 4.15 -21.03 -12.55
C ALA A 179 5.46 -21.17 -11.77
N ASP A 180 6.26 -20.13 -11.85
CA ASP A 180 7.46 -19.93 -11.06
C ASP A 180 7.20 -18.91 -9.97
N VAL A 181 7.72 -19.19 -8.78
CA VAL A 181 7.61 -18.35 -7.58
C VAL A 181 9.00 -17.96 -7.13
N ASP A 182 9.22 -16.67 -6.90
CA ASP A 182 10.44 -16.16 -6.26
C ASP A 182 10.03 -15.05 -5.28
N TYR A 183 10.01 -15.36 -3.97
CA TYR A 183 9.58 -14.39 -2.97
C TYR A 183 10.34 -14.52 -1.65
N ARG A 184 10.37 -13.40 -0.91
CA ARG A 184 10.95 -13.22 0.42
C ARG A 184 9.84 -12.83 1.37
N TYR A 185 9.92 -13.30 2.61
CA TYR A 185 8.79 -13.19 3.49
C TYR A 185 9.19 -13.16 4.98
N TYR A 186 8.34 -12.51 5.75
CA TYR A 186 8.32 -12.63 7.21
C TYR A 186 7.67 -13.95 7.65
N ARG A 187 6.66 -14.38 6.91
CA ARG A 187 5.91 -15.60 7.10
C ARG A 187 5.61 -16.22 5.74
N ASP A 188 5.87 -17.50 5.61
CA ASP A 188 5.53 -18.23 4.39
C ASP A 188 4.02 -18.49 4.32
N SER A 189 3.33 -17.74 3.48
CA SER A 189 1.89 -17.88 3.25
C SER A 189 1.56 -18.93 2.18
N LEU A 190 2.53 -19.28 1.31
CA LEU A 190 2.29 -20.23 0.22
C LEU A 190 2.55 -21.68 0.64
N PHE A 191 3.68 -21.95 1.31
CA PHE A 191 4.11 -23.29 1.63
C PHE A 191 4.07 -23.61 3.13
N ASN A 192 3.68 -22.64 3.96
CA ASN A 192 3.59 -22.79 5.43
C ASN A 192 4.87 -23.30 6.08
N ARG A 193 6.05 -22.87 5.61
CA ARG A 193 7.33 -23.23 6.18
C ARG A 193 7.38 -22.90 7.67
N PRO A 194 7.65 -23.88 8.54
CA PRO A 194 7.74 -23.65 9.98
C PRO A 194 9.08 -23.06 10.40
N ASN A 195 9.13 -22.46 11.57
CA ASN A 195 10.37 -22.04 12.26
C ASN A 195 11.24 -21.07 11.43
N ILE A 196 10.62 -20.07 10.82
CA ILE A 196 11.33 -19.03 10.09
C ILE A 196 11.87 -18.00 11.08
N ASP A 197 13.16 -17.69 10.99
CA ASP A 197 13.74 -16.57 11.71
C ASP A 197 13.15 -15.25 11.19
N ARG A 198 12.79 -14.37 12.11
CA ARG A 198 12.24 -13.07 11.73
C ARG A 198 13.26 -12.24 10.97
N PRO A 199 12.95 -11.73 9.79
CA PRO A 199 13.83 -10.84 9.07
C PRO A 199 14.03 -9.54 9.86
N ASN A 200 15.24 -9.00 9.77
CA ASN A 200 15.59 -7.70 10.32
C ASN A 200 16.27 -6.89 9.23
N GLY A 201 15.84 -5.68 9.01
CA GLY A 201 16.37 -4.80 7.98
C GLY A 201 16.56 -3.38 8.48
N ILE A 202 17.47 -2.66 7.83
CA ILE A 202 17.65 -1.21 8.01
C ILE A 202 17.22 -0.53 6.72
N GLY A 203 16.25 0.35 6.84
CA GLY A 203 15.74 1.13 5.73
C GLY A 203 16.15 2.59 5.81
N HIS A 204 16.22 3.22 4.66
CA HIS A 204 16.37 4.66 4.52
C HIS A 204 15.45 5.19 3.41
N ALA A 205 15.03 6.44 3.53
CA ALA A 205 14.26 7.12 2.50
C ALA A 205 14.55 8.62 2.48
N LEU A 206 14.25 9.25 1.33
CA LEU A 206 14.32 10.69 1.11
C LEU A 206 12.96 11.18 0.62
N ASP A 207 12.38 12.15 1.32
CA ASP A 207 11.14 12.83 0.96
C ASP A 207 11.43 14.29 0.59
N LEU A 208 10.79 14.79 -0.45
CA LEU A 208 10.97 16.14 -0.97
C LEU A 208 9.63 16.83 -1.14
N LYS A 209 9.53 18.11 -0.74
CA LYS A 209 8.35 18.95 -1.00
C LYS A 209 8.80 20.30 -1.53
N LEU A 210 8.09 20.81 -2.53
CA LEU A 210 8.31 22.12 -3.11
C LEU A 210 6.96 22.78 -3.32
N SER A 211 6.79 24.04 -2.91
CA SER A 211 5.63 24.86 -3.28
C SER A 211 6.04 26.21 -3.83
N TYR A 212 5.21 26.72 -4.72
CA TYR A 212 5.39 28.01 -5.37
C TYR A 212 4.09 28.78 -5.41
N GLN A 213 4.11 30.00 -4.84
CA GLN A 213 3.01 30.94 -4.91
C GLN A 213 3.07 31.68 -6.24
N VAL A 214 2.30 31.23 -7.24
CA VAL A 214 2.25 31.80 -8.60
C VAL A 214 1.70 33.24 -8.57
N THR A 215 0.59 33.41 -7.84
CA THR A 215 -0.01 34.70 -7.52
C THR A 215 -0.46 34.68 -6.06
N ASP A 216 -0.97 35.79 -5.55
CA ASP A 216 -1.49 35.85 -4.18
C ASP A 216 -2.67 34.91 -3.90
N VAL A 217 -3.31 34.42 -4.97
CA VAL A 217 -4.47 33.52 -4.90
C VAL A 217 -4.22 32.13 -5.49
N TRP A 218 -3.08 31.90 -6.13
CA TRP A 218 -2.78 30.62 -6.80
C TRP A 218 -1.45 30.04 -6.35
N GLU A 219 -1.49 28.84 -5.81
CA GLU A 219 -0.34 28.07 -5.34
C GLU A 219 -0.25 26.75 -6.12
N LEU A 220 0.98 26.36 -6.48
CA LEU A 220 1.34 25.05 -6.99
C LEU A 220 2.27 24.37 -5.99
N ALA A 221 2.10 23.06 -5.78
CA ALA A 221 3.02 22.29 -4.96
C ALA A 221 3.27 20.90 -5.55
N MET A 222 4.50 20.42 -5.32
CA MET A 222 4.95 19.08 -5.68
C MET A 222 5.49 18.40 -4.42
N GLN A 223 5.13 17.15 -4.25
CA GLN A 223 5.66 16.26 -3.21
C GLN A 223 6.16 14.99 -3.88
N ALA A 224 7.30 14.49 -3.43
CA ALA A 224 7.87 13.23 -3.85
C ALA A 224 8.37 12.51 -2.59
N ASP A 225 7.70 11.43 -2.21
CA ASP A 225 8.04 10.60 -1.07
C ASP A 225 8.78 9.36 -1.55
N ASP A 226 9.72 8.87 -0.76
CA ASP A 226 10.50 7.67 -1.06
C ASP A 226 11.36 7.77 -2.35
N VAL A 227 11.83 8.95 -2.72
CA VAL A 227 12.59 9.18 -3.97
C VAL A 227 13.84 8.32 -4.07
N LEU A 228 14.50 8.10 -2.95
CA LEU A 228 15.67 7.22 -2.81
C LEU A 228 15.42 6.36 -1.56
N ALA A 229 14.63 5.30 -1.72
CA ALA A 229 14.23 4.49 -0.59
C ALA A 229 14.53 3.02 -0.81
N SER A 230 15.15 2.39 0.16
CA SER A 230 15.37 0.93 0.17
C SER A 230 15.55 0.40 1.58
N ILE A 231 15.38 -0.90 1.72
CA ILE A 231 15.62 -1.65 2.95
C ILE A 231 16.67 -2.73 2.68
N GLU A 232 17.75 -2.68 3.44
CA GLU A 232 18.78 -3.73 3.44
C GLU A 232 18.44 -4.74 4.53
N TRP A 233 18.08 -5.95 4.12
CA TRP A 233 17.75 -7.06 4.99
C TRP A 233 18.98 -7.91 5.26
N ASP A 234 19.34 -8.08 6.52
CA ASP A 234 20.51 -8.87 6.92
C ASP A 234 20.34 -10.34 6.51
N ARG A 235 19.15 -10.91 6.79
CA ARG A 235 18.86 -12.33 6.55
C ARG A 235 17.40 -12.50 6.12
N ALA A 236 17.14 -12.38 4.80
CA ALA A 236 15.82 -12.51 4.21
C ALA A 236 15.46 -13.99 3.98
N PRO A 237 14.42 -14.55 4.61
CA PRO A 237 13.90 -15.86 4.24
C PRO A 237 13.36 -15.81 2.82
N TYR A 238 13.62 -16.84 2.04
CA TYR A 238 13.13 -16.91 0.66
C TYR A 238 12.68 -18.31 0.27
N THR A 239 11.81 -18.37 -0.73
CA THR A 239 11.46 -19.56 -1.48
C THR A 239 11.52 -19.24 -2.98
N VAL A 240 12.20 -20.11 -3.73
CA VAL A 240 12.19 -20.15 -5.19
C VAL A 240 11.66 -21.52 -5.58
N ALA A 241 10.53 -21.56 -6.30
CA ALA A 241 9.88 -22.81 -6.62
C ALA A 241 9.19 -22.74 -7.98
N SER A 242 9.07 -23.89 -8.64
CA SER A 242 8.24 -24.08 -9.83
C SER A 242 7.06 -24.98 -9.49
N ALA A 243 5.87 -24.57 -9.91
CA ALA A 243 4.64 -25.33 -9.78
C ALA A 243 4.14 -25.77 -11.15
N ASN A 244 3.74 -27.05 -11.30
CA ASN A 244 3.11 -27.53 -12.52
C ASN A 244 2.08 -28.62 -12.21
N SER A 245 0.81 -28.28 -12.37
CA SER A 245 -0.29 -29.20 -12.08
C SER A 245 -0.57 -30.25 -13.17
N GLN A 246 0.14 -30.21 -14.30
CA GLN A 246 -0.03 -31.18 -15.39
C GLN A 246 0.91 -32.40 -15.32
N ARG A 247 1.88 -32.41 -14.41
CA ARG A 247 2.83 -33.52 -14.28
C ARG A 247 2.15 -34.74 -13.67
N GLN A 248 1.50 -35.50 -14.49
CA GLN A 248 1.04 -36.86 -14.18
C GLN A 248 2.00 -37.88 -14.83
N THR A 249 2.46 -38.88 -14.08
CA THR A 249 3.17 -40.02 -14.62
C THR A 249 2.26 -41.24 -14.47
N ASP A 250 1.92 -41.87 -15.62
CA ASP A 250 1.25 -43.15 -15.65
C ASP A 250 2.35 -44.23 -15.66
N ASP A 251 2.31 -45.18 -14.74
CA ASP A 251 3.31 -46.25 -14.61
C ASP A 251 3.02 -47.47 -15.50
N ASN A 252 2.08 -47.37 -16.44
CA ASN A 252 1.60 -48.46 -17.31
C ASN A 252 0.92 -49.64 -16.56
N GLU A 253 0.80 -49.55 -15.23
CA GLU A 253 0.10 -50.55 -14.40
C GLU A 253 -1.26 -50.02 -13.90
N GLY A 254 -1.67 -48.86 -14.40
CA GLY A 254 -2.93 -48.22 -14.05
C GLY A 254 -2.86 -47.36 -12.76
N PHE A 255 -1.70 -47.15 -12.22
CA PHE A 255 -1.49 -46.18 -11.13
C PHE A 255 -1.02 -44.84 -11.69
N VAL A 256 -1.74 -43.79 -11.39
CA VAL A 256 -1.32 -42.41 -11.68
C VAL A 256 -0.55 -41.90 -10.51
N SER A 257 0.76 -41.77 -10.63
CA SER A 257 1.56 -41.03 -9.66
C SER A 257 1.62 -39.57 -10.06
N PHE A 258 1.29 -38.69 -9.09
CA PHE A 258 1.47 -37.26 -9.27
C PHE A 258 2.91 -36.94 -8.89
N ASN A 259 3.71 -36.47 -9.83
CA ASN A 259 4.98 -35.85 -9.52
C ASN A 259 4.71 -34.64 -8.60
N PRO A 260 5.66 -34.29 -7.72
CA PRO A 260 5.43 -33.18 -6.81
C PRO A 260 4.99 -31.93 -7.59
N LEU A 261 3.84 -31.39 -7.20
CA LEU A 261 3.29 -30.17 -7.79
C LEU A 261 4.25 -29.00 -7.66
N PHE A 262 5.20 -29.10 -6.75
CA PHE A 262 6.17 -28.08 -6.43
C PHE A 262 7.57 -28.67 -6.35
N GLU A 263 8.50 -28.01 -7.04
CA GLU A 263 9.93 -28.27 -6.95
C GLU A 263 10.62 -26.94 -6.65
N GLY A 264 11.41 -26.86 -5.58
CA GLY A 264 11.99 -25.59 -5.22
C GLY A 264 13.08 -25.66 -4.17
N THR A 265 13.61 -24.49 -3.85
CA THR A 265 14.64 -24.26 -2.85
C THR A 265 14.19 -23.20 -1.86
N GLU A 266 14.37 -23.48 -0.59
CA GLU A 266 14.14 -22.57 0.51
C GLU A 266 15.44 -22.23 1.22
N GLY A 267 15.53 -21.03 1.76
CA GLY A 267 16.74 -20.62 2.46
C GLY A 267 16.66 -19.22 3.05
N TYR A 268 17.83 -18.66 3.25
CA TYR A 268 18.01 -17.28 3.68
C TYR A 268 18.99 -16.59 2.75
N ARG A 269 18.61 -15.39 2.28
CA ARG A 269 19.49 -14.54 1.47
C ARG A 269 20.06 -13.44 2.36
N ASN A 270 21.38 -13.38 2.47
CA ASN A 270 22.06 -12.32 3.19
C ASN A 270 22.15 -11.06 2.33
N ASN A 271 22.12 -9.90 2.97
CA ASN A 271 22.24 -8.59 2.32
C ASN A 271 21.23 -8.41 1.16
N TYR A 272 19.98 -8.81 1.40
CA TYR A 272 18.92 -8.64 0.43
C TYR A 272 18.44 -7.19 0.46
N ARG A 273 18.40 -6.55 -0.71
CA ARG A 273 17.87 -5.20 -0.87
C ARG A 273 16.47 -5.24 -1.45
N GLN A 274 15.54 -4.61 -0.74
CA GLN A 274 14.19 -4.31 -1.19
C GLN A 274 14.13 -2.83 -1.53
N ASP A 275 13.90 -2.48 -2.80
CA ASP A 275 13.65 -1.10 -3.21
C ASP A 275 12.19 -0.74 -2.97
N LEU A 276 11.92 0.49 -2.54
CA LEU A 276 10.57 1.00 -2.30
C LEU A 276 10.15 1.90 -3.45
N ASP A 277 8.91 1.75 -3.91
CA ASP A 277 8.38 2.58 -4.99
C ASP A 277 8.16 4.02 -4.54
N PRO A 278 8.65 5.02 -5.30
CA PRO A 278 8.40 6.41 -5.00
C PRO A 278 6.94 6.79 -5.25
N ARG A 279 6.45 7.73 -4.43
CA ARG A 279 5.10 8.30 -4.52
C ARG A 279 5.20 9.77 -4.87
N TYR A 280 4.40 10.21 -5.81
CA TYR A 280 4.42 11.60 -6.30
C TYR A 280 3.05 12.24 -6.16
N ARG A 281 3.03 13.51 -5.77
CA ARG A 281 1.81 14.33 -5.74
C ARG A 281 2.10 15.70 -6.33
N LEU A 282 1.31 16.09 -7.33
CA LEU A 282 1.29 17.44 -7.88
C LEU A 282 -0.03 18.09 -7.51
N SER A 283 -0.03 19.24 -6.89
CA SER A 283 -1.24 19.92 -6.42
C SER A 283 -1.32 21.36 -6.86
N SER A 284 -2.54 21.84 -7.06
CA SER A 284 -2.87 23.22 -7.36
C SER A 284 -4.00 23.70 -6.46
N LYS A 285 -3.89 24.93 -5.97
CA LYS A 285 -4.84 25.55 -5.07
C LYS A 285 -5.13 26.98 -5.53
N LEU A 286 -6.38 27.23 -5.93
CA LEU A 286 -6.84 28.52 -6.39
C LEU A 286 -7.88 29.10 -5.41
N GLN A 287 -7.61 30.26 -4.85
CA GLN A 287 -8.49 30.94 -3.89
C GLN A 287 -9.32 32.03 -4.59
N SER A 288 -10.63 32.05 -4.30
CA SER A 288 -11.54 33.10 -4.72
C SER A 288 -12.45 33.49 -3.55
N GLY A 289 -12.13 34.58 -2.87
CA GLY A 289 -12.81 35.00 -1.65
C GLY A 289 -12.69 33.93 -0.55
N HIS A 290 -13.82 33.40 -0.08
CA HIS A 290 -13.86 32.32 0.91
C HIS A 290 -13.77 30.91 0.31
N TRP A 291 -13.88 30.78 -1.01
CA TRP A 291 -13.82 29.51 -1.70
C TRP A 291 -12.41 29.19 -2.16
N VAL A 292 -12.08 27.94 -2.14
CA VAL A 292 -10.80 27.41 -2.63
C VAL A 292 -11.07 26.21 -3.51
N LEU A 293 -10.64 26.29 -4.76
CA LEU A 293 -10.58 25.13 -5.65
C LEU A 293 -9.24 24.44 -5.45
N LYS A 294 -9.28 23.15 -5.20
CA LYS A 294 -8.10 22.30 -5.02
C LYS A 294 -8.12 21.18 -6.04
N THR A 295 -6.99 20.93 -6.66
CA THR A 295 -6.79 19.77 -7.53
C THR A 295 -5.47 19.13 -7.18
N HIS A 296 -5.40 17.81 -7.17
CA HIS A 296 -4.12 17.13 -7.13
C HIS A 296 -4.14 15.85 -7.98
N PHE A 297 -2.96 15.50 -8.44
CA PHE A 297 -2.67 14.26 -9.12
C PHE A 297 -1.71 13.50 -8.22
N GLU A 298 -2.10 12.33 -7.80
CA GLU A 298 -1.27 11.44 -7.00
C GLU A 298 -0.90 10.21 -7.83
N HIS A 299 0.37 9.85 -7.82
CA HIS A 299 0.86 8.62 -8.45
C HIS A 299 1.53 7.75 -7.39
N GLN A 300 0.96 6.60 -7.13
CA GLN A 300 1.52 5.58 -6.23
C GLN A 300 1.17 4.17 -6.71
N PHE A 301 2.05 3.23 -6.48
CA PHE A 301 1.89 1.81 -6.83
C PHE A 301 1.44 1.59 -8.29
N GLY A 302 1.92 2.46 -9.20
CA GLY A 302 1.57 2.41 -10.63
C GLY A 302 0.18 2.93 -10.98
N THR A 303 -0.54 3.57 -10.05
CA THR A 303 -1.86 4.17 -10.26
C THR A 303 -1.77 5.68 -10.23
N LEU A 304 -2.40 6.34 -11.21
CA LEU A 304 -2.58 7.80 -11.22
C LEU A 304 -3.98 8.16 -10.75
N MET A 305 -4.08 8.93 -9.68
CA MET A 305 -5.31 9.31 -9.01
C MET A 305 -5.54 10.81 -9.10
N PRO A 306 -6.38 11.29 -10.04
CA PRO A 306 -6.80 12.68 -10.10
C PRO A 306 -7.86 12.96 -9.04
N VAL A 307 -7.64 13.99 -8.22
CA VAL A 307 -8.57 14.42 -7.19
C VAL A 307 -8.97 15.87 -7.40
N LEU A 308 -10.27 16.13 -7.34
CA LEU A 308 -10.88 17.44 -7.43
C LEU A 308 -11.54 17.79 -6.11
N GLY A 309 -11.27 18.98 -5.57
CA GLY A 309 -11.81 19.41 -4.28
C GLY A 309 -12.29 20.86 -4.30
N VAL A 310 -13.32 21.14 -3.53
CA VAL A 310 -13.79 22.48 -3.24
C VAL A 310 -13.80 22.66 -1.74
N ALA A 311 -13.14 23.74 -1.28
CA ALA A 311 -13.10 24.05 0.13
C ALA A 311 -13.69 25.44 0.41
N ARG A 312 -14.17 25.64 1.62
CA ARG A 312 -14.64 26.94 2.09
C ARG A 312 -14.00 27.28 3.43
N ARG A 313 -13.41 28.46 3.49
CA ARG A 313 -12.83 29.02 4.69
C ARG A 313 -13.87 29.84 5.46
N TRP A 314 -13.84 29.72 6.78
CA TRP A 314 -14.60 30.59 7.67
C TRP A 314 -13.67 31.55 8.42
N GLN A 315 -14.28 32.65 8.92
CA GLN A 315 -13.52 33.77 9.47
C GLN A 315 -12.63 33.43 10.69
N SER A 316 -12.93 32.35 11.41
CA SER A 316 -12.13 31.88 12.55
C SER A 316 -10.87 31.08 12.17
N GLY A 317 -10.50 31.03 10.87
CA GLY A 317 -9.30 30.34 10.40
C GLY A 317 -9.48 28.83 10.16
N GLY A 318 -10.72 28.34 10.17
CA GLY A 318 -11.01 26.97 9.78
C GLY A 318 -11.38 26.84 8.30
N GLU A 319 -11.34 25.60 7.82
CA GLU A 319 -11.70 25.23 6.45
C GLU A 319 -12.39 23.86 6.46
N TRP A 320 -13.45 23.70 5.66
CA TRP A 320 -13.94 22.40 5.27
C TRP A 320 -13.72 22.20 3.77
N GLU A 321 -13.49 20.99 3.37
CA GLU A 321 -13.28 20.59 1.99
C GLU A 321 -14.13 19.38 1.66
N LEU A 322 -14.69 19.38 0.47
CA LEU A 322 -15.30 18.22 -0.17
C LEU A 322 -14.47 17.89 -1.40
N SER A 323 -14.08 16.64 -1.54
CA SER A 323 -13.24 16.17 -2.65
C SER A 323 -13.81 14.91 -3.29
N TYR A 324 -13.41 14.67 -4.54
CA TYR A 324 -13.72 13.47 -5.29
C TYR A 324 -12.45 12.95 -5.98
N ASP A 325 -12.08 11.72 -5.67
CA ASP A 325 -11.04 10.97 -6.38
C ASP A 325 -11.70 10.22 -7.55
N VAL A 326 -11.24 10.52 -8.75
CA VAL A 326 -11.85 10.01 -9.99
C VAL A 326 -11.52 8.54 -10.20
N GLU A 327 -10.30 8.11 -9.88
CA GLU A 327 -9.86 6.74 -10.06
C GLU A 327 -10.48 5.81 -9.03
N ARG A 328 -10.35 6.16 -7.77
CA ARG A 328 -10.89 5.37 -6.64
C ARG A 328 -12.39 5.53 -6.44
N ARG A 329 -13.01 6.50 -7.13
CA ARG A 329 -14.43 6.87 -7.01
C ARG A 329 -14.84 7.21 -5.58
N THR A 330 -13.92 7.80 -4.81
CA THR A 330 -14.16 8.12 -3.41
C THR A 330 -14.63 9.56 -3.22
N LEU A 331 -15.57 9.72 -2.30
CA LEU A 331 -15.93 11.02 -1.76
C LEU A 331 -15.15 11.28 -0.48
N GLY A 332 -14.48 12.43 -0.42
CA GLY A 332 -13.68 12.84 0.73
C GLY A 332 -14.21 14.10 1.39
N VAL A 333 -14.05 14.16 2.71
CA VAL A 333 -14.31 15.34 3.53
C VAL A 333 -13.08 15.62 4.37
N VAL A 334 -12.61 16.87 4.36
CA VAL A 334 -11.55 17.33 5.26
C VAL A 334 -12.07 18.50 6.08
N ILE A 335 -11.82 18.49 7.37
CA ILE A 335 -12.10 19.60 8.27
C ILE A 335 -10.78 19.99 8.91
N SER A 336 -10.45 21.28 8.87
CA SER A 336 -9.19 21.77 9.41
C SER A 336 -9.33 23.11 10.10
N ASN A 337 -8.38 23.39 10.98
CA ASN A 337 -8.16 24.70 11.54
C ASN A 337 -6.65 24.97 11.63
N ASN A 338 -6.24 26.01 12.35
CA ASN A 338 -4.82 26.38 12.48
C ASN A 338 -3.95 25.35 13.20
N ARG A 339 -4.53 24.34 13.85
CA ARG A 339 -3.81 23.36 14.67
C ARG A 339 -3.97 21.93 14.20
N TRP A 340 -5.10 21.57 13.68
CA TRP A 340 -5.39 20.21 13.29
C TRP A 340 -6.13 20.16 11.95
N ALA A 341 -5.97 19.06 11.24
CA ALA A 341 -6.80 18.69 10.11
C ALA A 341 -7.14 17.21 10.22
N ALA A 342 -8.41 16.88 9.95
CA ALA A 342 -8.90 15.51 9.88
C ALA A 342 -9.57 15.30 8.52
N GLY A 343 -9.16 14.26 7.84
CA GLY A 343 -9.67 13.88 6.52
C GLY A 343 -10.20 12.45 6.53
N PHE A 344 -11.28 12.23 5.82
CA PHE A 344 -11.86 10.91 5.60
C PHE A 344 -12.39 10.84 4.16
N ALA A 345 -12.07 9.76 3.44
CA ALA A 345 -12.63 9.49 2.13
C ALA A 345 -12.94 8.00 1.97
N ILE A 346 -14.04 7.70 1.29
CA ILE A 346 -14.52 6.34 1.08
C ILE A 346 -15.32 6.25 -0.23
N ASP A 347 -15.32 5.10 -0.88
CA ASP A 347 -16.05 4.86 -2.13
C ASP A 347 -17.53 4.43 -1.89
N THR A 348 -17.82 3.82 -0.76
CA THR A 348 -19.19 3.41 -0.37
C THR A 348 -19.42 3.62 1.11
N VAL A 349 -20.67 3.83 1.50
CA VAL A 349 -21.05 3.97 2.92
C VAL A 349 -21.11 2.63 3.69
N LYS A 350 -21.06 1.51 2.97
CA LYS A 350 -21.01 0.18 3.54
C LYS A 350 -19.57 -0.27 3.68
N LEU A 351 -19.08 -0.31 4.90
CA LEU A 351 -17.67 -0.63 5.19
C LEU A 351 -17.23 -2.03 4.73
N ASP A 352 -18.16 -2.98 4.74
CA ASP A 352 -17.97 -4.36 4.27
C ASP A 352 -17.85 -4.48 2.74
N GLU A 353 -18.34 -3.49 1.99
CA GLU A 353 -18.24 -3.43 0.54
C GLU A 353 -17.14 -2.46 0.08
N ALA A 354 -16.51 -1.73 1.00
CA ALA A 354 -15.57 -0.67 0.65
C ALA A 354 -14.28 -1.20 0.00
N LYS A 355 -13.98 -0.73 -1.20
CA LYS A 355 -12.75 -1.00 -1.95
C LYS A 355 -11.70 0.10 -1.77
N SER A 356 -12.09 1.26 -1.24
CA SER A 356 -11.18 2.36 -0.97
C SER A 356 -11.54 3.09 0.32
N LEU A 357 -10.53 3.30 1.14
CA LEU A 357 -10.64 4.03 2.40
C LEU A 357 -9.40 4.89 2.60
N HIS A 358 -9.57 6.17 2.82
CA HIS A 358 -8.50 7.06 3.26
C HIS A 358 -8.89 7.77 4.54
N PHE A 359 -8.00 7.74 5.51
CA PHE A 359 -8.12 8.51 6.76
C PHE A 359 -6.82 9.26 7.00
N SER A 360 -6.93 10.52 7.39
CA SER A 360 -5.77 11.33 7.79
C SER A 360 -6.11 12.21 9.00
N LEU A 361 -5.15 12.33 9.89
CA LEU A 361 -5.22 13.24 11.03
C LEU A 361 -3.86 13.91 11.20
N THR A 362 -3.84 15.22 11.23
CA THR A 362 -2.62 15.99 11.50
C THR A 362 -2.86 16.98 12.64
N TYR A 363 -1.83 17.17 13.44
CA TYR A 363 -1.80 18.16 14.52
C TYR A 363 -0.48 18.93 14.45
N THR A 364 -0.54 20.24 14.64
CA THR A 364 0.64 21.11 14.69
C THR A 364 0.43 22.17 15.75
N ARG A 365 1.44 22.38 16.57
CA ARG A 365 1.46 23.43 17.62
C ARG A 365 2.59 24.40 17.35
#